data_348e389bd9275245c21cc1f829c1315d
#
_entry.id   348e389bd9275245c21cc1f829c1315d
#
_cell.length_a   1.000
_cell.length_b   1.000
_cell.length_c   1.000
_cell.angle_alpha   90.00
_cell.angle_beta   90.00
_cell.angle_gamma   90.00
#
_symmetry.space_group_name_H-M   'P 1'
#
loop_
_entity.id
_entity.type
_entity.pdbx_description
1 polymer ?
#
loop_
_entity_poly.entity_id
_entity_poly.type
_entity_poly.pdbx_seq_one_letter_code
_entity_poly.pdbx_strand_id
1 'polypeptide(L)'
;MKKIFTFLLFALTLTTWSMQAQEIDESFVFVDDEGEVIPNGAILVRNQVVYGEENVVIYSGVSVMNAVGSNDYIKMHYTIERIDNGIYQICFPTTCNMEDEVGSFETGQGQLMSDVQDIMSEWFPAEDGECIVKLTIELFSREGFFPPTYVHKAFGPTITLHFIKGDLPNPGVPGDVNGDGEVNISDVNAVIDMILSQSSDRAGDVNGDGEVNIADVNAVIDLILNQ
;
A
#
# COMPACT_ATOMS: atom_id res chain seq x y z
N MET A 1 -46.46 25.95 52.58
CA MET A 1 -46.01 26.19 51.21
C MET A 1 -44.83 25.27 50.93
N LYS A 2 -45.10 24.10 50.28
CA LYS A 2 -44.07 23.10 49.95
C LYS A 2 -43.64 23.34 48.51
N LYS A 3 -42.36 23.69 48.28
CA LYS A 3 -41.77 23.80 46.94
C LYS A 3 -41.32 22.42 46.51
N ILE A 4 -41.96 21.90 45.42
CA ILE A 4 -41.57 20.68 44.71
C ILE A 4 -40.46 21.05 43.75
N PHE A 5 -39.26 20.49 43.96
CA PHE A 5 -38.14 20.59 43.02
C PHE A 5 -38.23 19.41 42.06
N THR A 6 -38.60 19.68 40.83
CA THR A 6 -38.63 18.69 39.75
C THR A 6 -37.21 18.57 39.17
N PHE A 7 -36.54 17.46 39.43
CA PHE A 7 -35.25 17.11 38.79
C PHE A 7 -35.53 16.57 37.37
N LEU A 8 -35.15 17.35 36.35
CA LEU A 8 -35.19 16.89 34.97
C LEU A 8 -33.90 16.09 34.70
N LEU A 9 -34.05 14.75 34.63
CA LEU A 9 -32.96 13.86 34.22
C LEU A 9 -32.79 13.95 32.69
N PHE A 10 -31.73 14.64 32.25
CA PHE A 10 -31.32 14.63 30.85
C PHE A 10 -30.52 13.32 30.59
N ALA A 11 -31.22 12.34 30.01
CA ALA A 11 -30.56 11.12 29.50
C ALA A 11 -29.73 11.49 28.27
N LEU A 12 -28.41 11.62 28.42
CA LEU A 12 -27.47 11.70 27.30
C LEU A 12 -27.41 10.31 26.64
N THR A 13 -28.12 10.13 25.55
CA THR A 13 -27.91 8.94 24.68
C THR A 13 -26.61 9.14 23.92
N LEU A 14 -25.55 8.51 24.40
CA LEU A 14 -24.32 8.30 23.63
C LEU A 14 -24.65 7.38 22.46
N THR A 15 -24.91 7.95 21.28
CA THR A 15 -24.92 7.19 20.05
C THR A 15 -23.46 6.85 19.74
N THR A 16 -23.05 5.63 20.08
CA THR A 16 -21.83 5.04 19.56
C THR A 16 -22.02 4.85 18.06
N TRP A 17 -21.42 5.71 17.27
CA TRP A 17 -21.22 5.42 15.86
C TRP A 17 -20.20 4.29 15.81
N SER A 18 -20.67 3.06 15.65
CA SER A 18 -19.80 1.98 15.20
C SER A 18 -19.43 2.30 13.76
N MET A 19 -18.17 2.66 13.51
CA MET A 19 -17.60 2.57 12.18
C MET A 19 -17.64 1.07 11.83
N GLN A 20 -18.64 0.66 11.05
CA GLN A 20 -18.58 -0.64 10.40
C GLN A 20 -17.39 -0.57 9.44
N ALA A 21 -16.38 -1.38 9.71
CA ALA A 21 -15.34 -1.65 8.73
C ALA A 21 -16.07 -2.16 7.47
N GLN A 22 -15.83 -1.52 6.34
CA GLN A 22 -16.41 -1.96 5.06
C GLN A 22 -15.92 -3.38 4.82
N GLU A 23 -16.84 -4.32 4.68
CA GLU A 23 -16.52 -5.71 4.39
C GLU A 23 -15.83 -5.79 3.03
N ILE A 24 -14.64 -6.38 3.00
CA ILE A 24 -13.82 -6.52 1.80
C ILE A 24 -14.31 -7.75 1.06
N ASP A 25 -14.56 -7.64 -0.24
CA ASP A 25 -14.93 -8.77 -1.09
C ASP A 25 -13.66 -9.51 -1.54
N GLU A 26 -13.45 -10.72 -1.06
CA GLU A 26 -12.31 -11.58 -1.35
C GLU A 26 -12.57 -12.55 -2.51
N SER A 27 -13.55 -12.27 -3.38
CA SER A 27 -13.77 -13.07 -4.59
C SER A 27 -12.57 -13.04 -5.53
N PHE A 28 -11.81 -11.95 -5.50
CA PHE A 28 -10.52 -11.79 -6.14
C PHE A 28 -9.49 -11.40 -5.09
N VAL A 29 -8.34 -12.03 -5.12
CA VAL A 29 -7.26 -11.83 -4.16
C VAL A 29 -5.93 -11.63 -4.88
N PHE A 30 -5.00 -10.93 -4.24
CA PHE A 30 -3.62 -10.89 -4.70
C PHE A 30 -2.91 -12.17 -4.30
N VAL A 31 -2.07 -12.67 -5.20
CA VAL A 31 -1.20 -13.82 -4.95
C VAL A 31 0.22 -13.51 -5.41
N ASP A 32 1.19 -14.16 -4.78
CA ASP A 32 2.59 -14.09 -5.17
C ASP A 32 2.94 -15.08 -6.29
N ASP A 33 4.23 -15.17 -6.66
CA ASP A 33 4.74 -16.06 -7.70
C ASP A 33 4.58 -17.56 -7.37
N GLU A 34 4.39 -17.91 -6.09
CA GLU A 34 4.15 -19.26 -5.63
C GLU A 34 2.65 -19.60 -5.59
N GLY A 35 1.79 -18.60 -5.81
CA GLY A 35 0.33 -18.69 -5.77
C GLY A 35 -0.24 -18.57 -4.35
N GLU A 36 0.56 -18.17 -3.38
CA GLU A 36 0.10 -17.93 -2.01
C GLU A 36 -0.63 -16.58 -1.91
N VAL A 37 -1.72 -16.57 -1.14
CA VAL A 37 -2.55 -15.37 -0.98
C VAL A 37 -1.80 -14.30 -0.19
N ILE A 38 -1.69 -13.13 -0.78
CA ILE A 38 -1.13 -11.94 -0.13
C ILE A 38 -2.22 -11.30 0.74
N PRO A 39 -2.00 -11.15 2.05
CA PRO A 39 -3.00 -10.58 2.96
C PRO A 39 -3.38 -9.16 2.59
N ASN A 40 -4.65 -8.81 2.85
CA ASN A 40 -5.10 -7.43 2.74
C ASN A 40 -4.30 -6.49 3.65
N GLY A 41 -3.84 -5.36 3.10
CA GLY A 41 -3.00 -4.39 3.79
C GLY A 41 -1.51 -4.72 3.79
N ALA A 42 -1.08 -5.81 3.14
CA ALA A 42 0.34 -6.17 3.07
C ALA A 42 1.16 -5.09 2.35
N ILE A 43 2.40 -4.89 2.84
CA ILE A 43 3.42 -4.08 2.19
C ILE A 43 4.48 -5.03 1.64
N LEU A 44 4.72 -4.95 0.34
CA LEU A 44 5.66 -5.80 -0.38
C LEU A 44 6.84 -4.98 -0.84
N VAL A 45 7.99 -5.19 -0.24
CA VAL A 45 9.24 -4.55 -0.68
C VAL A 45 9.82 -5.32 -1.87
N ARG A 46 10.23 -4.59 -2.90
CA ARG A 46 10.82 -5.10 -4.14
C ARG A 46 12.09 -4.34 -4.47
N ASN A 47 13.22 -5.01 -4.32
CA ASN A 47 14.55 -4.44 -4.54
C ASN A 47 15.42 -5.26 -5.50
N GLN A 48 14.85 -6.30 -6.11
CA GLN A 48 15.56 -7.10 -7.10
C GLN A 48 15.54 -6.40 -8.45
N VAL A 49 16.66 -5.80 -8.81
CA VAL A 49 16.84 -5.07 -10.05
C VAL A 49 17.19 -6.03 -11.18
N VAL A 50 16.42 -5.99 -12.26
CA VAL A 50 16.69 -6.74 -13.49
C VAL A 50 17.22 -5.77 -14.54
N TYR A 51 18.40 -6.07 -15.08
CA TYR A 51 19.06 -5.27 -16.11
C TYR A 51 18.74 -5.85 -17.49
N GLY A 52 17.95 -5.12 -18.29
CA GLY A 52 17.74 -5.40 -19.70
C GLY A 52 18.81 -4.74 -20.59
N GLU A 53 18.66 -4.89 -21.92
CA GLU A 53 19.61 -4.28 -22.88
C GLU A 53 19.52 -2.75 -22.88
N GLU A 54 18.33 -2.18 -22.68
CA GLU A 54 18.09 -0.73 -22.72
C GLU A 54 17.45 -0.18 -21.44
N ASN A 55 16.90 -1.05 -20.57
CA ASN A 55 16.11 -0.63 -19.42
C ASN A 55 16.50 -1.40 -18.16
N VAL A 56 16.32 -0.72 -17.04
CA VAL A 56 16.37 -1.30 -15.70
C VAL A 56 14.93 -1.43 -15.20
N VAL A 57 14.56 -2.57 -14.64
CA VAL A 57 13.20 -2.83 -14.18
C VAL A 57 13.19 -3.56 -12.84
N ILE A 58 12.22 -3.25 -12.01
CA ILE A 58 11.90 -3.98 -10.78
C ILE A 58 10.45 -4.46 -10.91
N TYR A 59 10.27 -5.79 -10.88
CA TYR A 59 8.97 -6.44 -10.99
C TYR A 59 8.28 -6.56 -9.64
N SER A 60 6.95 -6.47 -9.62
CA SER A 60 6.18 -6.74 -8.40
C SER A 60 6.10 -8.22 -8.06
N GLY A 61 6.09 -9.09 -9.06
CA GLY A 61 5.82 -10.52 -8.86
C GLY A 61 4.45 -10.78 -8.22
N VAL A 62 3.43 -10.01 -8.61
CA VAL A 62 2.08 -10.10 -8.05
C VAL A 62 1.07 -10.41 -9.16
N SER A 63 0.19 -11.34 -8.87
CA SER A 63 -0.94 -11.72 -9.71
C SER A 63 -2.26 -11.51 -8.99
N VAL A 64 -3.36 -11.48 -9.74
CA VAL A 64 -4.73 -11.55 -9.20
C VAL A 64 -5.31 -12.93 -9.48
N MET A 65 -5.83 -13.57 -8.43
CA MET A 65 -6.52 -14.85 -8.52
C MET A 65 -8.03 -14.66 -8.32
N ASN A 66 -8.83 -15.33 -9.16
CA ASN A 66 -10.26 -15.49 -8.97
C ASN A 66 -10.52 -16.64 -7.98
N ALA A 67 -10.62 -16.33 -6.71
CA ALA A 67 -10.65 -17.32 -5.63
C ALA A 67 -11.93 -18.15 -5.58
N VAL A 68 -13.05 -17.64 -6.13
CA VAL A 68 -14.37 -18.29 -6.05
C VAL A 68 -15.00 -18.63 -7.40
N GLY A 69 -14.28 -18.40 -8.52
CA GLY A 69 -14.82 -18.57 -9.87
C GLY A 69 -15.91 -17.54 -10.20
N SER A 70 -15.78 -16.31 -9.72
CA SER A 70 -16.69 -15.21 -10.01
C SER A 70 -16.67 -14.84 -11.50
N ASN A 71 -17.82 -14.41 -12.03
CA ASN A 71 -17.94 -13.83 -13.37
C ASN A 71 -17.95 -12.29 -13.33
N ASP A 72 -17.60 -11.68 -12.20
CA ASP A 72 -17.56 -10.24 -12.06
C ASP A 72 -16.46 -9.64 -12.93
N TYR A 73 -16.63 -8.37 -13.24
CA TYR A 73 -15.61 -7.53 -13.86
C TYR A 73 -14.82 -6.84 -12.79
N ILE A 74 -13.55 -6.63 -13.04
CA ILE A 74 -12.66 -5.96 -12.09
C ILE A 74 -11.86 -4.88 -12.80
N LYS A 75 -11.41 -3.90 -12.05
CA LYS A 75 -10.34 -2.97 -12.39
C LYS A 75 -9.42 -2.77 -11.19
N MET A 76 -8.26 -2.24 -11.44
CA MET A 76 -7.32 -1.84 -10.40
C MET A 76 -7.38 -0.34 -10.20
N HIS A 77 -7.65 0.09 -8.96
CA HIS A 77 -7.30 1.42 -8.51
C HIS A 77 -5.86 1.39 -8.02
N TYR A 78 -5.05 2.36 -8.43
CA TYR A 78 -3.71 2.49 -7.91
C TYR A 78 -3.39 3.94 -7.58
N THR A 79 -2.70 4.11 -6.46
CA THR A 79 -2.24 5.40 -6.00
C THR A 79 -0.72 5.34 -5.90
N ILE A 80 -0.04 6.14 -6.70
CA ILE A 80 1.39 6.37 -6.58
C ILE A 80 1.57 7.39 -5.48
N GLU A 81 1.99 6.92 -4.31
CA GLU A 81 2.22 7.76 -3.13
C GLU A 81 3.59 8.43 -3.21
N ARG A 82 4.55 7.77 -3.87
CA ARG A 82 5.87 8.28 -4.14
C ARG A 82 6.44 7.70 -5.45
N ILE A 83 7.14 8.50 -6.20
CA ILE A 83 7.99 8.11 -7.33
C ILE A 83 9.11 9.13 -7.44
N ASP A 84 10.34 8.72 -7.11
CA ASP A 84 11.49 9.63 -7.10
C ASP A 84 11.97 9.92 -8.50
N ASN A 85 11.89 8.92 -9.37
CA ASN A 85 12.30 9.01 -10.78
C ASN A 85 11.74 7.83 -11.57
N GLY A 86 11.93 7.88 -12.88
CA GLY A 86 11.54 6.77 -13.76
C GLY A 86 10.04 6.72 -14.03
N ILE A 87 9.56 5.53 -14.41
CA ILE A 87 8.18 5.29 -14.84
C ILE A 87 7.63 4.07 -14.11
N TYR A 88 6.44 4.18 -13.53
CA TYR A 88 5.66 3.05 -13.07
C TYR A 88 4.73 2.58 -14.17
N GLN A 89 4.68 1.27 -14.42
CA GLN A 89 3.78 0.63 -15.36
C GLN A 89 2.89 -0.38 -14.66
N ILE A 90 1.62 -0.44 -15.09
CA ILE A 90 0.70 -1.50 -14.73
C ILE A 90 -0.11 -1.93 -15.96
N CYS A 91 -0.12 -3.24 -16.27
CA CYS A 91 -0.92 -3.81 -17.34
C CYS A 91 -1.96 -4.75 -16.75
N PHE A 92 -3.21 -4.28 -16.61
CA PHE A 92 -4.28 -5.07 -15.99
C PHE A 92 -5.68 -4.50 -16.28
N PRO A 93 -6.75 -5.31 -16.41
CA PRO A 93 -6.68 -6.71 -16.83
C PRO A 93 -6.37 -6.85 -18.31
N THR A 94 -6.65 -5.81 -19.12
CA THR A 94 -6.51 -5.83 -20.59
C THR A 94 -5.83 -4.58 -21.15
N THR A 95 -5.48 -3.60 -20.32
CA THR A 95 -4.87 -2.32 -20.71
C THR A 95 -3.60 -2.05 -19.91
N CYS A 96 -2.67 -1.32 -20.52
CA CYS A 96 -1.46 -0.86 -19.85
C CYS A 96 -1.53 0.65 -19.62
N ASN A 97 -1.13 1.07 -18.43
CA ASN A 97 -0.96 2.46 -18.05
C ASN A 97 0.50 2.69 -17.65
N MET A 98 1.00 3.90 -17.88
CA MET A 98 2.35 4.32 -17.51
C MET A 98 2.27 5.71 -16.90
N GLU A 99 2.88 5.87 -15.72
CA GLU A 99 2.83 7.10 -14.94
C GLU A 99 4.22 7.45 -14.42
N ASP A 100 4.56 8.72 -14.39
CA ASP A 100 5.84 9.26 -13.91
C ASP A 100 5.65 10.29 -12.77
N GLU A 101 4.43 10.43 -12.26
CA GLU A 101 4.06 11.37 -11.20
C GLU A 101 3.21 10.72 -10.12
N VAL A 102 3.19 11.33 -8.94
CA VAL A 102 2.30 10.95 -7.83
C VAL A 102 0.85 11.25 -8.19
N GLY A 103 -0.06 10.36 -7.80
CA GLY A 103 -1.48 10.54 -8.11
C GLY A 103 -2.28 9.27 -7.89
N SER A 104 -3.59 9.37 -8.10
CA SER A 104 -4.52 8.25 -8.05
C SER A 104 -5.10 8.00 -9.43
N PHE A 105 -4.99 6.77 -9.89
CA PHE A 105 -5.32 6.34 -11.23
C PHE A 105 -6.15 5.06 -11.21
N GLU A 106 -6.63 4.63 -12.36
CA GLU A 106 -7.34 3.36 -12.51
C GLU A 106 -7.04 2.72 -13.87
N THR A 107 -7.04 1.39 -13.90
CA THR A 107 -6.91 0.64 -15.14
C THR A 107 -8.25 0.55 -15.87
N GLY A 108 -8.22 0.05 -17.11
CA GLY A 108 -9.45 -0.36 -17.80
C GLY A 108 -10.16 -1.48 -17.02
N GLN A 109 -11.46 -1.60 -17.23
CA GLN A 109 -12.29 -2.63 -16.62
C GLN A 109 -12.35 -3.86 -17.52
N GLY A 110 -12.27 -5.07 -16.95
CA GLY A 110 -12.36 -6.33 -17.66
C GLY A 110 -12.58 -7.53 -16.77
N GLN A 111 -12.69 -8.69 -17.39
CA GLN A 111 -12.62 -9.98 -16.67
C GLN A 111 -11.21 -10.54 -16.77
N LEU A 112 -10.81 -11.36 -15.80
CA LEU A 112 -9.57 -12.12 -15.91
C LEU A 112 -9.63 -13.05 -17.12
N MET A 113 -8.52 -13.20 -17.81
CA MET A 113 -8.36 -14.12 -18.96
C MET A 113 -8.09 -15.57 -18.51
N SER A 114 -7.72 -15.76 -17.24
CA SER A 114 -7.42 -17.04 -16.58
C SER A 114 -7.76 -16.95 -15.11
N ASP A 115 -7.78 -18.07 -14.39
CA ASP A 115 -8.06 -18.09 -12.94
C ASP A 115 -7.03 -17.28 -12.14
N VAL A 116 -5.78 -17.23 -12.62
CA VAL A 116 -4.71 -16.38 -12.10
C VAL A 116 -4.15 -15.56 -13.26
N GLN A 117 -4.03 -14.26 -13.08
CA GLN A 117 -3.49 -13.35 -14.08
C GLN A 117 -2.50 -12.39 -13.44
N ASP A 118 -1.29 -12.33 -14.04
CA ASP A 118 -0.26 -11.36 -13.69
C ASP A 118 -0.76 -9.93 -13.93
N ILE A 119 -0.47 -9.02 -13.00
CA ILE A 119 -0.81 -7.60 -13.14
C ILE A 119 0.27 -6.79 -13.86
N MET A 120 1.41 -7.37 -14.18
CA MET A 120 2.57 -6.71 -14.78
C MET A 120 2.79 -5.32 -14.17
N SER A 121 2.88 -5.28 -12.85
CA SER A 121 3.16 -4.07 -12.10
C SER A 121 4.67 -3.94 -11.94
N GLU A 122 5.24 -2.89 -12.52
CA GLU A 122 6.68 -2.75 -12.73
C GLU A 122 7.10 -1.31 -12.54
N TRP A 123 8.29 -1.11 -11.97
CA TRP A 123 8.93 0.20 -11.95
C TRP A 123 10.21 0.19 -12.77
N PHE A 124 10.38 1.21 -13.60
CA PHE A 124 11.54 1.44 -14.47
C PHE A 124 12.34 2.62 -13.93
N PRO A 125 13.19 2.41 -12.92
CA PRO A 125 13.98 3.49 -12.33
C PRO A 125 15.09 3.99 -13.28
N ALA A 126 15.21 5.30 -13.43
CA ALA A 126 16.33 5.90 -14.14
C ALA A 126 17.60 5.96 -13.27
N GLU A 127 17.43 6.27 -11.99
CA GLU A 127 18.48 6.42 -11.00
C GLU A 127 18.10 5.65 -9.72
N ASP A 128 18.95 5.68 -8.70
CA ASP A 128 18.60 5.13 -7.39
C ASP A 128 17.46 5.95 -6.77
N GLY A 129 16.57 5.28 -6.05
CA GLY A 129 15.36 5.90 -5.53
C GLY A 129 14.31 4.87 -5.16
N GLU A 130 13.10 5.33 -4.92
CA GLU A 130 11.97 4.48 -4.59
C GLU A 130 10.68 4.86 -5.33
N CYS A 131 9.80 3.87 -5.47
CA CYS A 131 8.44 4.07 -5.95
C CYS A 131 7.48 3.29 -5.03
N ILE A 132 6.50 4.00 -4.47
CA ILE A 132 5.50 3.43 -3.56
C ILE A 132 4.14 3.50 -4.24
N VAL A 133 3.52 2.35 -4.45
CA VAL A 133 2.23 2.23 -5.13
C VAL A 133 1.28 1.39 -4.31
N LYS A 134 0.13 1.94 -4.00
CA LYS A 134 -0.98 1.25 -3.36
C LYS A 134 -1.95 0.74 -4.41
N LEU A 135 -2.25 -0.56 -4.40
CA LEU A 135 -3.17 -1.22 -5.33
C LEU A 135 -4.42 -1.66 -4.60
N THR A 136 -5.59 -1.43 -5.19
CA THR A 136 -6.89 -1.88 -4.66
C THR A 136 -7.73 -2.47 -5.79
N ILE A 137 -8.25 -3.69 -5.60
CA ILE A 137 -9.17 -4.32 -6.56
C ILE A 137 -10.56 -3.69 -6.37
N GLU A 138 -11.22 -3.31 -7.48
CA GLU A 138 -12.64 -2.92 -7.46
C GLU A 138 -13.43 -3.87 -8.35
N LEU A 139 -14.57 -4.35 -7.83
CA LEU A 139 -15.44 -5.33 -8.46
C LEU A 139 -16.70 -4.69 -9.02
N PHE A 140 -17.14 -5.19 -10.17
CA PHE A 140 -18.37 -4.75 -10.86
C PHE A 140 -19.19 -5.94 -11.30
N SER A 141 -20.51 -5.87 -11.09
CA SER A 141 -21.47 -6.74 -11.72
C SER A 141 -21.85 -6.20 -13.11
N ARG A 142 -22.02 -7.11 -14.07
CA ARG A 142 -22.55 -6.75 -15.39
C ARG A 142 -24.05 -6.89 -15.39
N GLU A 143 -24.75 -5.82 -15.75
CA GLU A 143 -26.20 -5.78 -15.89
C GLU A 143 -26.63 -5.50 -17.34
N GLY A 144 -27.78 -6.03 -17.74
CA GLY A 144 -28.31 -5.86 -19.08
C GLY A 144 -27.62 -6.71 -20.15
N PHE A 145 -28.24 -6.80 -21.32
CA PHE A 145 -27.70 -7.61 -22.43
C PHE A 145 -26.97 -6.74 -23.47
N PHE A 146 -27.61 -5.65 -23.89
CA PHE A 146 -27.01 -4.74 -24.88
C PHE A 146 -27.68 -3.35 -24.85
N PRO A 147 -26.93 -2.25 -24.65
CA PRO A 147 -25.54 -2.22 -24.15
C PRO A 147 -25.46 -2.71 -22.71
N PRO A 148 -24.43 -3.42 -22.31
CA PRO A 148 -24.24 -3.80 -20.93
C PRO A 148 -23.91 -2.56 -20.08
N THR A 149 -24.37 -2.55 -18.81
CA THR A 149 -23.94 -1.60 -17.79
C THR A 149 -23.12 -2.34 -16.75
N TYR A 150 -22.16 -1.64 -16.15
CA TYR A 150 -21.31 -2.18 -15.10
C TYR A 150 -21.59 -1.40 -13.83
N VAL A 151 -22.04 -2.11 -12.81
CA VAL A 151 -22.44 -1.53 -11.54
C VAL A 151 -21.40 -1.91 -10.49
N HIS A 152 -20.88 -0.91 -9.79
CA HIS A 152 -19.97 -1.12 -8.66
C HIS A 152 -20.60 -2.10 -7.68
N LYS A 153 -19.84 -3.11 -7.28
CA LYS A 153 -20.26 -4.15 -6.34
C LYS A 153 -19.59 -3.98 -4.99
N ALA A 154 -18.26 -3.96 -4.98
CA ALA A 154 -17.46 -3.88 -3.77
C ALA A 154 -16.01 -3.47 -4.09
N PHE A 155 -15.28 -3.13 -3.03
CA PHE A 155 -13.83 -3.13 -3.07
C PHE A 155 -13.30 -4.45 -2.52
N GLY A 156 -12.29 -4.99 -3.18
CA GLY A 156 -11.51 -6.14 -2.76
C GLY A 156 -10.29 -5.74 -1.92
N PRO A 157 -9.33 -6.68 -1.78
CA PRO A 157 -8.09 -6.43 -1.04
C PRO A 157 -7.27 -5.26 -1.59
N THR A 158 -6.48 -4.69 -0.69
CA THR A 158 -5.50 -3.64 -0.96
C THR A 158 -4.13 -4.13 -0.56
N ILE A 159 -3.10 -3.85 -1.37
CA ILE A 159 -1.69 -4.05 -1.05
C ILE A 159 -0.89 -2.80 -1.36
N THR A 160 0.30 -2.69 -0.78
CA THR A 160 1.26 -1.64 -1.11
C THR A 160 2.52 -2.29 -1.68
N LEU A 161 2.94 -1.83 -2.85
CA LEU A 161 4.21 -2.21 -3.47
C LEU A 161 5.21 -1.10 -3.19
N HIS A 162 6.35 -1.46 -2.63
CA HIS A 162 7.44 -0.55 -2.38
C HIS A 162 8.66 -1.01 -3.16
N PHE A 163 8.90 -0.39 -4.29
CA PHE A 163 10.04 -0.63 -5.16
C PHE A 163 11.22 0.23 -4.71
N ILE A 164 12.41 -0.39 -4.62
CA ILE A 164 13.65 0.26 -4.19
C ILE A 164 14.77 -0.09 -5.15
N LYS A 165 15.48 0.92 -5.65
CA LYS A 165 16.74 0.77 -6.37
C LYS A 165 17.85 1.50 -5.63
N GLY A 166 18.95 0.82 -5.36
CA GLY A 166 20.11 1.36 -4.62
C GLY A 166 20.08 1.00 -3.14
N ASP A 167 21.03 1.57 -2.42
CA ASP A 167 21.23 1.34 -0.97
C ASP A 167 20.30 2.26 -0.15
N LEU A 168 19.00 2.22 -0.44
CA LEU A 168 18.04 2.92 0.40
C LEU A 168 17.73 2.07 1.65
N PRO A 169 17.45 2.70 2.79
CA PRO A 169 17.05 1.98 3.98
C PRO A 169 15.86 1.08 3.68
N ASN A 170 15.93 -0.17 4.10
CA ASN A 170 14.85 -1.13 3.89
C ASN A 170 13.61 -0.73 4.72
N PRO A 171 12.54 -0.21 4.11
CA PRO A 171 11.33 0.21 4.86
C PRO A 171 10.49 -0.99 5.34
N GLY A 172 10.95 -2.21 5.08
CA GLY A 172 10.26 -3.45 5.45
C GLY A 172 10.24 -3.73 6.95
N VAL A 173 11.13 -3.10 7.72
CA VAL A 173 11.18 -3.25 9.18
C VAL A 173 11.09 -1.85 9.81
N PRO A 174 9.92 -1.45 10.34
CA PRO A 174 9.79 -0.16 11.00
C PRO A 174 10.84 -0.01 12.11
N GLY A 175 11.69 1.03 12.02
CA GLY A 175 12.77 1.28 12.96
C GLY A 175 14.14 0.74 12.55
N ASP A 176 14.26 -0.02 11.46
CA ASP A 176 15.53 -0.39 10.84
C ASP A 176 16.07 0.77 10.00
N VAL A 177 16.72 1.70 10.68
CA VAL A 177 17.18 2.96 10.09
C VAL A 177 18.48 2.78 9.32
N ASN A 178 19.30 1.81 9.73
CA ASN A 178 20.60 1.53 9.10
C ASN A 178 20.50 0.50 7.96
N GLY A 179 19.33 -0.17 7.79
CA GLY A 179 19.08 -1.11 6.72
C GLY A 179 19.73 -2.48 6.89
N ASP A 180 20.12 -2.87 8.12
CA ASP A 180 20.79 -4.16 8.38
C ASP A 180 19.80 -5.34 8.59
N GLY A 181 18.49 -5.05 8.63
CA GLY A 181 17.42 -6.03 8.81
C GLY A 181 17.06 -6.31 10.25
N GLU A 182 17.71 -5.66 11.22
CA GLU A 182 17.44 -5.79 12.65
C GLU A 182 17.11 -4.43 13.26
N VAL A 183 16.09 -4.33 14.12
CA VAL A 183 15.81 -3.10 14.89
C VAL A 183 16.49 -3.19 16.24
N ASN A 184 17.57 -2.44 16.42
CA ASN A 184 18.39 -2.48 17.62
C ASN A 184 19.05 -1.13 17.93
N ILE A 185 20.00 -1.11 18.87
CA ILE A 185 20.69 0.13 19.28
C ILE A 185 21.49 0.80 18.15
N SER A 186 21.85 0.06 17.10
CA SER A 186 22.56 0.64 15.94
C SER A 186 21.68 1.62 15.18
N ASP A 187 20.35 1.37 15.12
CA ASP A 187 19.39 2.27 14.49
C ASP A 187 19.18 3.55 15.30
N VAL A 188 19.16 3.43 16.62
CA VAL A 188 19.16 4.60 17.50
C VAL A 188 20.34 5.50 17.21
N ASN A 189 21.54 4.92 17.05
CA ASN A 189 22.74 5.67 16.70
C ASN A 189 22.66 6.26 15.30
N ALA A 190 22.08 5.54 14.32
CA ALA A 190 21.88 6.04 12.97
C ALA A 190 20.97 7.28 12.94
N VAL A 191 19.86 7.29 13.68
CA VAL A 191 19.02 8.50 13.81
C VAL A 191 19.78 9.65 14.46
N ILE A 192 20.56 9.38 15.51
CA ILE A 192 21.37 10.41 16.17
C ILE A 192 22.38 11.01 15.20
N ASP A 193 23.06 10.20 14.42
CA ASP A 193 24.02 10.66 13.42
C ASP A 193 23.34 11.50 12.32
N MET A 194 22.13 11.15 11.91
CA MET A 194 21.31 11.95 10.98
C MET A 194 20.94 13.30 11.58
N ILE A 195 20.54 13.36 12.84
CA ILE A 195 20.24 14.62 13.56
C ILE A 195 21.48 15.51 13.62
N LEU A 196 22.65 14.92 13.99
CA LEU A 196 23.90 15.68 14.13
C LEU A 196 24.42 16.19 12.77
N SER A 197 24.20 15.44 11.70
CA SER A 197 24.57 15.84 10.34
C SER A 197 23.54 16.74 9.66
N GLN A 198 22.42 17.01 10.32
CA GLN A 198 21.26 17.72 9.75
C GLN A 198 20.76 17.06 8.45
N SER A 199 20.84 15.73 8.40
CA SER A 199 20.27 14.95 7.32
C SER A 199 18.75 15.02 7.38
N SER A 200 18.14 15.21 6.20
CA SER A 200 16.68 15.08 6.03
C SER A 200 16.33 13.72 5.43
N ASP A 201 17.20 12.72 5.60
CA ASP A 201 16.94 11.38 5.11
C ASP A 201 15.74 10.81 5.85
N ARG A 202 14.77 10.36 5.07
CA ARG A 202 13.49 9.85 5.55
C ARG A 202 13.61 8.58 6.38
N ALA A 203 14.71 7.84 6.23
CA ALA A 203 14.96 6.68 7.08
C ALA A 203 15.01 7.03 8.56
N GLY A 204 15.40 8.27 8.87
CA GLY A 204 15.41 8.78 10.22
C GLY A 204 14.07 9.27 10.76
N ASP A 205 13.06 9.49 9.89
CA ASP A 205 11.69 9.89 10.28
C ASP A 205 10.86 8.63 10.62
N VAL A 206 11.15 8.06 11.77
CA VAL A 206 10.55 6.78 12.22
C VAL A 206 9.12 6.96 12.70
N ASN A 207 8.78 8.13 13.22
CA ASN A 207 7.42 8.45 13.71
C ASN A 207 6.48 8.98 12.62
N GLY A 208 7.02 9.33 11.41
CA GLY A 208 6.27 9.79 10.26
C GLY A 208 5.76 11.23 10.35
N ASP A 209 6.38 12.09 11.19
CA ASP A 209 5.95 13.50 11.36
C ASP A 209 6.58 14.46 10.33
N GLY A 210 7.51 13.96 9.49
CA GLY A 210 8.19 14.70 8.43
C GLY A 210 9.48 15.40 8.88
N GLU A 211 9.91 15.24 10.13
CA GLU A 211 11.14 15.83 10.67
C GLU A 211 12.01 14.73 11.29
N VAL A 212 13.32 14.74 11.04
CA VAL A 212 14.28 13.85 11.72
C VAL A 212 14.79 14.52 12.97
N ASN A 213 14.30 14.10 14.14
CA ASN A 213 14.62 14.72 15.41
C ASN A 213 14.61 13.71 16.59
N ILE A 214 14.67 14.19 17.83
CA ILE A 214 14.73 13.33 19.03
C ILE A 214 13.46 12.48 19.23
N ALA A 215 12.33 12.84 18.62
CA ALA A 215 11.12 12.04 18.69
C ALA A 215 11.30 10.69 17.97
N ASP A 216 12.08 10.66 16.89
CA ASP A 216 12.38 9.45 16.14
C ASP A 216 13.31 8.52 16.90
N VAL A 217 14.29 9.09 17.61
CA VAL A 217 15.15 8.31 18.53
C VAL A 217 14.26 7.57 19.56
N ASN A 218 13.27 8.25 20.14
CA ASN A 218 12.35 7.62 21.07
C ASN A 218 11.46 6.57 20.37
N ALA A 219 11.03 6.82 19.14
CA ALA A 219 10.24 5.87 18.36
C ALA A 219 11.00 4.55 18.10
N VAL A 220 12.29 4.64 17.74
CA VAL A 220 13.14 3.43 17.58
C VAL A 220 13.29 2.70 18.93
N ILE A 221 13.53 3.42 20.02
CA ILE A 221 13.65 2.83 21.36
C ILE A 221 12.35 2.10 21.73
N ASP A 222 11.20 2.72 21.49
CA ASP A 222 9.89 2.10 21.76
C ASP A 222 9.69 0.82 20.94
N LEU A 223 10.13 0.80 19.67
CA LEU A 223 10.09 -0.41 18.84
C LEU A 223 10.98 -1.52 19.39
N ILE A 224 12.19 -1.19 19.85
CA ILE A 224 13.14 -2.15 20.48
C ILE A 224 12.54 -2.76 21.75
N LEU A 225 11.85 -1.96 22.57
CA LEU A 225 11.30 -2.41 23.85
C LEU A 225 10.02 -3.25 23.73
N ASN A 226 9.35 -3.20 22.56
CA ASN A 226 8.08 -3.88 22.31
C ASN A 226 8.20 -5.10 21.37
N GLN A 227 9.42 -5.56 21.09
CA GLN A 227 9.71 -6.78 20.31
C GLN A 227 9.49 -8.06 21.12
#